data_154c151d0633a4ba4bdb2498a5fa84a1
#
_entry.id   154c151d0633a4ba4bdb2498a5fa84a1
#
_cell.length_a   1.000
_cell.length_b   1.000
_cell.length_c   1.000
_cell.angle_alpha   90.00
_cell.angle_beta   90.00
_cell.angle_gamma   90.00
#
_symmetry.space_group_name_H-M   'P 1'
#
loop_
_entity.id
_entity.type
_entity.pdbx_description
1 polymer ?
#
loop_
_entity_poly.entity_id
_entity_poly.type
_entity_poly.pdbx_seq_one_letter_code
_entity_poly.pdbx_strand_id
1 'polypeptide(L)'
;MIKVIMMCGICGSGKTTYAKQKEKEGYVRLSIDEEMWKTYGRKGIDYPNEQYEKLSEIVEMALQKELLSLIQQGKHVVLDFSFWNKANRVYYKRLIEKAGGTPELVYMKASKGTLQKRLYKRNQSLNANSPFIITNEILEHHYNDFQEPCGEGEKVILQEEVARIQVV
;
A
#
# COMPACT_ATOMS: atom_id res chain seq x y z
N MET A 1 -13.48 -14.18 13.82
CA MET A 1 -13.48 -13.80 12.38
C MET A 1 -12.13 -13.17 12.08
N ILE A 2 -11.40 -13.71 11.09
CA ILE A 2 -10.04 -13.26 10.75
C ILE A 2 -10.13 -12.11 9.76
N LYS A 3 -9.65 -10.94 10.15
CA LYS A 3 -9.70 -9.74 9.33
C LYS A 3 -8.44 -9.59 8.50
N VAL A 4 -8.59 -9.23 7.22
CA VAL A 4 -7.51 -8.88 6.31
C VAL A 4 -7.77 -7.49 5.75
N ILE A 5 -6.99 -6.51 6.18
CA ILE A 5 -7.08 -5.13 5.71
C ILE A 5 -6.29 -4.99 4.42
N MET A 6 -6.94 -4.47 3.38
CA MET A 6 -6.35 -4.17 2.08
C MET A 6 -6.18 -2.64 1.96
N MET A 7 -4.93 -2.16 1.98
CA MET A 7 -4.63 -0.72 1.90
C MET A 7 -4.69 -0.22 0.46
N CYS A 8 -5.62 0.67 0.17
CA CYS A 8 -5.82 1.27 -1.14
C CYS A 8 -5.47 2.76 -1.13
N GLY A 9 -4.82 3.24 -2.18
CA GLY A 9 -4.49 4.66 -2.32
C GLY A 9 -3.19 4.89 -3.11
N ILE A 10 -3.03 6.13 -3.57
CA ILE A 10 -1.86 6.57 -4.32
C ILE A 10 -0.63 6.67 -3.40
N CYS A 11 0.57 6.64 -3.97
CA CYS A 11 1.80 6.87 -3.22
C CYS A 11 1.74 8.20 -2.45
N GLY A 12 2.18 8.19 -1.19
CA GLY A 12 2.10 9.35 -0.30
C GLY A 12 0.76 9.57 0.42
N SER A 13 -0.25 8.71 0.19
CA SER A 13 -1.58 8.86 0.81
C SER A 13 -1.67 8.45 2.28
N GLY A 14 -0.61 7.86 2.86
CA GLY A 14 -0.58 7.48 4.27
C GLY A 14 -0.87 5.99 4.56
N LYS A 15 -0.92 5.14 3.53
CA LYS A 15 -1.15 3.69 3.67
C LYS A 15 -0.22 3.02 4.68
N THR A 16 1.09 3.22 4.50
CA THR A 16 2.11 2.60 5.36
C THR A 16 1.99 3.06 6.81
N THR A 17 1.68 4.33 7.06
CA THR A 17 1.47 4.84 8.41
C THR A 17 0.29 4.15 9.09
N TYR A 18 -0.83 4.00 8.37
CA TYR A 18 -2.00 3.28 8.86
C TYR A 18 -1.69 1.79 9.08
N ALA A 19 -1.02 1.14 8.13
CA ALA A 19 -0.65 -0.27 8.23
C ALA A 19 0.27 -0.55 9.42
N LYS A 20 1.26 0.32 9.68
CA LYS A 20 2.13 0.23 10.87
C LYS A 20 1.38 0.46 12.18
N GLN A 21 0.34 1.28 12.18
CA GLN A 21 -0.53 1.39 13.36
C GLN A 21 -1.26 0.07 13.60
N LYS A 22 -1.80 -0.56 12.56
CA LYS A 22 -2.46 -1.88 12.67
C LYS A 22 -1.50 -2.98 13.13
N GLU A 23 -0.26 -2.93 12.69
CA GLU A 23 0.80 -3.84 13.18
C GLU A 23 0.98 -3.72 14.71
N LYS A 24 0.97 -2.51 15.26
CA LYS A 24 1.01 -2.29 16.72
C LYS A 24 -0.25 -2.80 17.43
N GLU A 25 -1.38 -2.91 16.73
CA GLU A 25 -2.62 -3.49 17.22
C GLU A 25 -2.66 -5.03 17.11
N GLY A 26 -1.58 -5.67 16.65
CA GLY A 26 -1.43 -7.12 16.57
C GLY A 26 -1.70 -7.73 15.19
N TYR A 27 -1.90 -6.92 14.15
CA TYR A 27 -1.96 -7.41 12.77
C TYR A 27 -0.56 -7.77 12.26
N VAL A 28 -0.47 -8.81 11.44
CA VAL A 28 0.77 -9.07 10.67
C VAL A 28 0.75 -8.19 9.42
N ARG A 29 1.76 -7.35 9.26
CA ARG A 29 1.88 -6.48 8.10
C ARG A 29 2.69 -7.15 7.00
N LEU A 30 2.14 -7.20 5.79
CA LEU A 30 2.83 -7.63 4.57
C LEU A 30 2.99 -6.43 3.65
N SER A 31 4.22 -6.15 3.19
CA SER A 31 4.56 -5.00 2.35
C SER A 31 5.45 -5.43 1.20
N ILE A 32 5.00 -5.18 -0.04
CA ILE A 32 5.80 -5.45 -1.25
C ILE A 32 7.08 -4.62 -1.23
N ASP A 33 6.99 -3.33 -0.94
CA ASP A 33 8.14 -2.42 -0.93
C ASP A 33 9.20 -2.86 0.07
N GLU A 34 8.79 -3.23 1.28
CA GLU A 34 9.71 -3.65 2.32
C GLU A 34 10.37 -5.00 2.01
N GLU A 35 9.61 -5.96 1.47
CA GLU A 35 10.15 -7.25 1.06
C GLU A 35 11.07 -7.13 -0.17
N MET A 36 10.75 -6.25 -1.12
CA MET A 36 11.62 -5.91 -2.24
C MET A 36 12.97 -5.35 -1.75
N TRP A 37 12.92 -4.40 -0.83
CA TRP A 37 14.13 -3.80 -0.25
C TRP A 37 14.99 -4.82 0.49
N LYS A 38 14.36 -5.66 1.28
CA LYS A 38 15.03 -6.70 2.05
C LYS A 38 15.68 -7.76 1.16
N THR A 39 14.99 -8.18 0.09
CA THR A 39 15.41 -9.30 -0.77
C THR A 39 16.37 -8.86 -1.87
N TYR A 40 16.13 -7.73 -2.49
CA TYR A 40 16.84 -7.28 -3.69
C TYR A 40 17.60 -5.96 -3.51
N GLY A 41 17.31 -5.21 -2.45
CA GLY A 41 17.92 -3.92 -2.22
C GLY A 41 17.26 -2.78 -3.00
N ARG A 42 18.06 -1.83 -3.46
CA ARG A 42 17.60 -0.55 -4.02
C ARG A 42 17.46 -0.60 -5.54
N LYS A 43 16.27 -0.25 -6.01
CA LYS A 43 16.00 -0.12 -7.45
C LYS A 43 16.96 0.88 -8.10
N GLY A 44 17.55 0.50 -9.21
CA GLY A 44 18.51 1.31 -9.98
C GLY A 44 19.91 1.39 -9.37
N ILE A 45 20.17 0.74 -8.23
CA ILE A 45 21.47 0.68 -7.55
C ILE A 45 21.89 -0.78 -7.38
N ASP A 46 21.12 -1.56 -6.67
CA ASP A 46 21.45 -2.96 -6.36
C ASP A 46 20.88 -3.91 -7.45
N TYR A 47 19.87 -3.48 -8.20
CA TYR A 47 19.34 -4.16 -9.40
C TYR A 47 18.85 -3.14 -10.46
N PRO A 48 18.82 -3.50 -11.76
CA PRO A 48 18.37 -2.62 -12.84
C PRO A 48 16.89 -2.25 -12.73
N ASN A 49 16.53 -1.02 -13.15
CA ASN A 49 15.14 -0.54 -13.12
C ASN A 49 14.18 -1.44 -13.91
N GLU A 50 14.63 -2.01 -15.01
CA GLU A 50 13.85 -2.84 -15.94
C GLU A 50 13.43 -4.17 -15.30
N GLN A 51 14.10 -4.60 -14.24
CA GLN A 51 13.77 -5.84 -13.54
C GLN A 51 12.72 -5.64 -12.45
N TYR A 52 12.37 -4.40 -12.13
CA TYR A 52 11.48 -4.10 -10.99
C TYR A 52 10.14 -4.83 -11.07
N GLU A 53 9.45 -4.77 -12.21
CA GLU A 53 8.14 -5.42 -12.36
C GLU A 53 8.23 -6.93 -12.11
N LYS A 54 9.18 -7.59 -12.79
CA LYS A 54 9.38 -9.04 -12.64
C LYS A 54 9.72 -9.44 -11.20
N LEU A 55 10.59 -8.69 -10.53
CA LEU A 55 10.97 -8.98 -9.16
C LEU A 55 9.83 -8.71 -8.17
N SER A 56 9.06 -7.64 -8.40
CA SER A 56 7.89 -7.33 -7.56
C SER A 56 6.77 -8.36 -7.70
N GLU A 57 6.56 -8.93 -8.89
CA GLU A 57 5.63 -10.04 -9.09
C GLU A 57 6.05 -11.28 -8.31
N ILE A 58 7.34 -11.62 -8.31
CA ILE A 58 7.88 -12.75 -7.53
C ILE A 58 7.64 -12.53 -6.03
N VAL A 59 7.92 -11.31 -5.55
CA VAL A 59 7.67 -10.94 -4.15
C VAL A 59 6.18 -10.99 -3.82
N GLU A 60 5.32 -10.46 -4.68
CA GLU A 60 3.87 -10.50 -4.47
C GLU A 60 3.34 -11.94 -4.38
N MET A 61 3.81 -12.83 -5.25
CA MET A 61 3.45 -14.25 -5.19
C MET A 61 3.89 -14.92 -3.88
N ALA A 62 5.07 -14.59 -3.37
CA ALA A 62 5.55 -15.09 -2.08
C ALA A 62 4.69 -14.57 -0.92
N LEU A 63 4.35 -13.27 -0.94
CA LEU A 63 3.49 -12.66 0.07
C LEU A 63 2.05 -13.18 0.01
N GLN A 64 1.52 -13.55 -1.17
CA GLN A 64 0.23 -14.23 -1.27
C GLN A 64 0.23 -15.59 -0.55
N LYS A 65 1.29 -16.38 -0.72
CA LYS A 65 1.41 -17.67 -0.01
C LYS A 65 1.48 -17.45 1.50
N GLU A 66 2.23 -16.45 1.93
CA GLU A 66 2.32 -16.08 3.34
C GLU A 66 0.97 -15.62 3.89
N LEU A 67 0.23 -14.77 3.16
CA LEU A 67 -1.12 -14.35 3.52
C LEU A 67 -2.04 -15.54 3.79
N LEU A 68 -2.08 -16.52 2.87
CA LEU A 68 -2.92 -17.71 3.02
C LEU A 68 -2.53 -18.52 4.25
N SER A 69 -1.23 -18.68 4.51
CA SER A 69 -0.72 -19.36 5.70
C SER A 69 -1.11 -18.63 6.99
N LEU A 70 -1.01 -17.29 7.01
CA LEU A 70 -1.39 -16.48 8.18
C LEU A 70 -2.90 -16.55 8.48
N ILE A 71 -3.74 -16.55 7.45
CA ILE A 71 -5.19 -16.74 7.61
C ILE A 71 -5.48 -18.11 8.24
N GLN A 72 -4.85 -19.17 7.75
CA GLN A 72 -4.99 -20.53 8.31
C GLN A 72 -4.54 -20.62 9.77
N GLN A 73 -3.54 -19.82 10.16
CA GLN A 73 -3.05 -19.71 11.53
C GLN A 73 -3.94 -18.84 12.43
N GLY A 74 -5.03 -18.29 11.90
CA GLY A 74 -5.94 -17.42 12.66
C GLY A 74 -5.40 -16.01 12.92
N LYS A 75 -4.43 -15.54 12.12
CA LYS A 75 -3.81 -14.21 12.27
C LYS A 75 -4.56 -13.15 11.48
N HIS A 76 -4.75 -11.99 12.09
CA HIS A 76 -5.19 -10.80 11.38
C HIS A 76 -4.02 -10.24 10.54
N VAL A 77 -4.30 -9.78 9.32
CA VAL A 77 -3.27 -9.31 8.39
C VAL A 77 -3.62 -7.92 7.86
N VAL A 78 -2.61 -7.10 7.65
CA VAL A 78 -2.72 -5.85 6.87
C VAL A 78 -1.80 -5.92 5.67
N LEU A 79 -2.40 -5.82 4.48
CA LEU A 79 -1.70 -5.77 3.20
C LEU A 79 -1.37 -4.32 2.86
N ASP A 80 -0.13 -3.92 3.10
CA ASP A 80 0.40 -2.59 2.79
C ASP A 80 0.84 -2.54 1.31
N PHE A 81 -0.14 -2.75 0.42
CA PHE A 81 -0.03 -2.67 -1.02
C PHE A 81 -0.71 -1.38 -1.50
N SER A 82 -0.72 -1.11 -2.80
CA SER A 82 -1.41 0.08 -3.32
C SER A 82 -2.86 -0.17 -3.72
N PHE A 83 -3.19 -1.38 -4.14
CA PHE A 83 -4.50 -1.80 -4.64
C PHE A 83 -5.16 -0.79 -5.60
N TRP A 84 -4.36 -0.20 -6.47
CA TRP A 84 -4.75 0.85 -7.40
C TRP A 84 -5.72 0.40 -8.49
N ASN A 85 -5.77 -0.90 -8.74
CA ASN A 85 -6.48 -1.55 -9.84
C ASN A 85 -7.69 -2.32 -9.29
N LYS A 86 -8.87 -2.09 -9.86
CA LYS A 86 -10.11 -2.74 -9.43
C LYS A 86 -10.07 -4.27 -9.57
N ALA A 87 -9.52 -4.77 -10.69
CA ALA A 87 -9.43 -6.22 -10.92
C ALA A 87 -8.58 -6.90 -9.82
N ASN A 88 -7.49 -6.28 -9.42
CA ASN A 88 -6.64 -6.78 -8.34
C ASN A 88 -7.36 -6.76 -6.98
N ARG A 89 -8.13 -5.70 -6.69
CA ARG A 89 -8.95 -5.64 -5.47
C ARG A 89 -9.98 -6.77 -5.42
N VAL A 90 -10.68 -7.02 -6.53
CA VAL A 90 -11.64 -8.11 -6.64
C VAL A 90 -10.98 -9.48 -6.47
N TYR A 91 -9.81 -9.67 -7.09
CA TYR A 91 -9.03 -10.90 -6.98
C TYR A 91 -8.65 -11.18 -5.52
N TYR A 92 -8.05 -10.21 -4.83
CA TYR A 92 -7.63 -10.39 -3.43
C TYR A 92 -8.81 -10.59 -2.47
N LYS A 93 -9.94 -9.91 -2.66
CA LYS A 93 -11.15 -10.15 -1.87
C LYS A 93 -11.58 -11.61 -1.95
N ARG A 94 -11.70 -12.15 -3.17
CA ARG A 94 -12.07 -13.55 -3.39
C ARG A 94 -11.05 -14.53 -2.81
N LEU A 95 -9.76 -14.22 -2.95
CA LEU A 95 -8.67 -15.01 -2.40
C LEU A 95 -8.77 -15.12 -0.87
N ILE A 96 -8.98 -13.99 -0.21
CA ILE A 96 -9.13 -13.88 1.25
C ILE A 96 -10.37 -14.64 1.74
N GLU A 97 -11.52 -14.41 1.10
CA GLU A 97 -12.78 -15.06 1.45
C GLU A 97 -12.69 -16.59 1.29
N LYS A 98 -12.11 -17.05 0.18
CA LYS A 98 -11.88 -18.49 -0.07
C LYS A 98 -10.98 -19.14 0.96
N ALA A 99 -10.05 -18.38 1.54
CA ALA A 99 -9.16 -18.84 2.61
C ALA A 99 -9.80 -18.79 4.01
N GLY A 100 -11.03 -18.26 4.14
CA GLY A 100 -11.74 -18.13 5.41
C GLY A 100 -11.50 -16.81 6.14
N GLY A 101 -10.87 -15.83 5.50
CA GLY A 101 -10.70 -14.48 6.01
C GLY A 101 -11.84 -13.54 5.61
N THR A 102 -11.90 -12.39 6.24
CA THR A 102 -12.83 -11.30 5.92
C THR A 102 -12.04 -10.10 5.40
N PRO A 103 -12.16 -9.76 4.10
CA PRO A 103 -11.47 -8.61 3.53
C PRO A 103 -12.10 -7.29 3.98
N GLU A 104 -11.27 -6.34 4.35
CA GLU A 104 -11.65 -4.95 4.65
C GLU A 104 -10.84 -4.02 3.74
N LEU A 105 -11.50 -3.32 2.81
CA LEU A 105 -10.86 -2.36 1.93
C LEU A 105 -10.78 -1.00 2.61
N VAL A 106 -9.57 -0.51 2.86
CA VAL A 106 -9.34 0.82 3.44
C VAL A 106 -8.69 1.72 2.40
N TYR A 107 -9.44 2.72 1.97
CA TYR A 107 -9.00 3.69 0.97
C TYR A 107 -8.51 4.98 1.62
N MET A 108 -7.22 5.23 1.50
CA MET A 108 -6.58 6.48 1.95
C MET A 108 -6.67 7.50 0.82
N LYS A 109 -7.64 8.40 0.90
CA LYS A 109 -7.91 9.41 -0.13
C LYS A 109 -7.22 10.73 0.22
N ALA A 110 -6.37 11.22 -0.68
CA ALA A 110 -5.68 12.50 -0.54
C ALA A 110 -5.79 13.31 -1.83
N SER A 111 -5.86 14.65 -1.70
CA SER A 111 -5.77 15.54 -2.85
C SER A 111 -4.39 15.48 -3.48
N LYS A 112 -4.30 15.80 -4.77
CA LYS A 112 -3.02 15.84 -5.49
C LYS A 112 -2.02 16.79 -4.83
N GLY A 113 -2.47 17.95 -4.36
CA GLY A 113 -1.61 18.91 -3.65
C GLY A 113 -1.04 18.34 -2.35
N THR A 114 -1.85 17.61 -1.58
CA THR A 114 -1.39 16.93 -0.37
C THR A 114 -0.36 15.85 -0.69
N LEU A 115 -0.60 15.06 -1.75
CA LEU A 115 0.34 14.03 -2.21
C LEU A 115 1.68 14.65 -2.65
N GLN A 116 1.66 15.73 -3.42
CA GLN A 116 2.87 16.44 -3.87
C GLN A 116 3.72 16.90 -2.70
N LYS A 117 3.12 17.56 -1.70
CA LYS A 117 3.84 18.02 -0.50
C LYS A 117 4.46 16.87 0.29
N ARG A 118 3.71 15.79 0.50
CA ARG A 118 4.19 14.61 1.24
C ARG A 118 5.31 13.90 0.51
N LEU A 119 5.20 13.74 -0.81
CA LEU A 119 6.22 13.10 -1.63
C LEU A 119 7.50 13.94 -1.73
N TYR A 120 7.39 15.26 -1.83
CA TYR A 120 8.56 16.15 -1.78
C TYR A 120 9.39 15.91 -0.50
N LYS A 121 8.73 15.86 0.66
CA LYS A 121 9.39 15.58 1.94
C LYS A 121 9.95 14.15 2.01
N ARG A 122 9.19 13.17 1.55
CA ARG A 122 9.57 11.75 1.53
C ARG A 122 10.78 11.48 0.64
N ASN A 123 10.88 12.15 -0.51
CA ASN A 123 11.96 11.97 -1.46
C ASN A 123 13.35 12.41 -0.92
N GLN A 124 13.37 13.15 0.19
CA GLN A 124 14.61 13.57 0.83
C GLN A 124 15.28 12.47 1.67
N SER A 125 14.55 11.39 2.00
CA SER A 125 15.05 10.28 2.80
C SER A 125 14.44 8.96 2.35
N LEU A 126 15.16 8.23 1.50
CA LEU A 126 14.74 6.93 1.01
C LEU A 126 14.98 5.82 2.06
N ASN A 127 14.06 4.86 2.13
CA ASN A 127 14.13 3.72 3.03
C ASN A 127 13.25 2.56 2.49
N ALA A 128 13.17 1.46 3.21
CA ALA A 128 12.39 0.28 2.81
C ALA A 128 10.90 0.54 2.50
N ASN A 129 10.31 1.57 3.10
CA ASN A 129 8.91 1.97 2.84
C ASN A 129 8.80 3.15 1.84
N SER A 130 9.93 3.66 1.39
CA SER A 130 10.07 4.74 0.40
C SER A 130 11.29 4.43 -0.47
N PRO A 131 11.23 3.34 -1.26
CA PRO A 131 12.45 2.75 -1.83
C PRO A 131 13.02 3.53 -3.01
N PHE A 132 12.28 4.44 -3.60
CA PHE A 132 12.74 5.27 -4.73
C PHE A 132 12.01 6.61 -4.78
N ILE A 133 12.61 7.55 -5.51
CA ILE A 133 12.05 8.89 -5.70
C ILE A 133 10.82 8.83 -6.59
N ILE A 134 9.73 9.47 -6.14
CA ILE A 134 8.52 9.70 -6.93
C ILE A 134 8.54 11.15 -7.40
N THR A 135 8.80 11.35 -8.69
CA THR A 135 8.73 12.66 -9.34
C THR A 135 7.28 13.10 -9.55
N ASN A 136 7.07 14.38 -9.86
CA ASN A 136 5.74 14.87 -10.21
C ASN A 136 5.14 14.14 -11.43
N GLU A 137 5.97 13.78 -12.42
CA GLU A 137 5.54 13.02 -13.61
C GLU A 137 5.07 11.61 -13.22
N ILE A 138 5.82 10.92 -12.36
CA ILE A 138 5.43 9.61 -11.84
C ILE A 138 4.14 9.71 -11.04
N LEU A 139 3.99 10.74 -10.21
CA LEU A 139 2.76 10.99 -9.47
C LEU A 139 1.57 11.23 -10.41
N GLU A 140 1.74 12.01 -11.48
CA GLU A 140 0.70 12.24 -12.49
C GLU A 140 0.24 10.91 -13.11
N HIS A 141 1.17 10.06 -13.52
CA HIS A 141 0.83 8.74 -14.06
C HIS A 141 0.07 7.90 -13.04
N HIS A 142 0.54 7.81 -11.80
CA HIS A 142 -0.14 7.07 -10.75
C HIS A 142 -1.53 7.63 -10.46
N TYR A 143 -1.69 8.96 -10.49
CA TYR A 143 -2.97 9.61 -10.24
C TYR A 143 -3.98 9.35 -11.36
N ASN A 144 -3.54 9.39 -12.62
CA ASN A 144 -4.38 9.15 -13.79
C ASN A 144 -4.76 7.67 -13.95
N ASP A 145 -3.85 6.74 -13.62
CA ASP A 145 -4.07 5.32 -13.74
C ASP A 145 -4.85 4.73 -12.56
N PHE A 146 -4.94 5.46 -11.45
CA PHE A 146 -5.59 5.00 -10.25
C PHE A 146 -7.10 4.84 -10.46
N GLN A 147 -7.56 3.61 -10.28
CA GLN A 147 -8.98 3.26 -10.34
C GLN A 147 -9.59 3.41 -8.95
N GLU A 148 -10.14 4.57 -8.66
CA GLU A 148 -10.73 4.89 -7.37
C GLU A 148 -11.82 3.87 -7.01
N PRO A 149 -11.77 3.26 -5.80
CA PRO A 149 -12.82 2.36 -5.37
C PRO A 149 -14.14 3.12 -5.19
N CYS A 150 -15.22 2.52 -5.69
CA CYS A 150 -16.57 3.07 -5.56
C CYS A 150 -17.57 1.91 -5.49
N GLY A 151 -18.33 1.84 -4.40
CA GLY A 151 -19.33 0.78 -4.19
C GLY A 151 -18.71 -0.61 -3.99
N GLU A 152 -17.45 -0.68 -3.56
CA GLU A 152 -16.74 -1.92 -3.30
C GLU A 152 -16.71 -2.30 -1.79
N GLY A 153 -17.47 -1.57 -0.96
CA GLY A 153 -17.45 -1.72 0.51
C GLY A 153 -16.23 -1.08 1.16
N GLU A 154 -15.62 -0.11 0.49
CA GLU A 154 -14.45 0.61 0.97
C GLU A 154 -14.75 1.52 2.16
N LYS A 155 -13.86 1.50 3.14
CA LYS A 155 -13.77 2.53 4.18
C LYS A 155 -12.87 3.65 3.68
N VAL A 156 -13.43 4.81 3.40
CA VAL A 156 -12.67 5.98 2.94
C VAL A 156 -12.14 6.77 4.12
N ILE A 157 -10.82 7.03 4.13
CA ILE A 157 -10.16 7.89 5.11
C ILE A 157 -9.57 9.09 4.35
N LEU A 158 -10.14 10.27 4.59
CA LEU A 158 -9.67 11.50 3.98
C LEU A 158 -8.38 11.97 4.65
N GLN A 159 -7.39 12.28 3.83
CA GLN A 159 -6.07 12.74 4.24
C GLN A 159 -5.89 14.20 3.85
N GLU A 160 -6.63 15.11 4.50
CA GLU A 160 -6.45 16.54 4.33
C GLU A 160 -5.48 17.07 5.38
N GLU A 161 -4.56 17.96 4.97
CA GLU A 161 -3.84 18.78 5.93
C GLU A 161 -4.89 19.74 6.53
N VAL A 162 -5.18 19.56 7.81
CA VAL A 162 -5.91 20.58 8.58
C VAL A 162 -5.07 21.84 8.50
N ALA A 163 -5.51 22.84 7.75
CA ALA A 163 -4.94 24.16 7.80
C ALA A 163 -4.97 24.58 9.28
N ARG A 164 -3.80 24.71 9.91
CA ARG A 164 -3.72 25.34 11.21
C ARG A 164 -4.24 26.75 11.03
N ILE A 165 -5.48 26.99 11.45
CA ILE A 165 -5.99 28.32 11.61
C ILE A 165 -5.06 28.95 12.65
N GLN A 166 -4.12 29.79 12.19
CA GLN A 166 -3.44 30.70 13.07
C GLN A 166 -4.53 31.69 13.53
N VAL A 167 -5.03 31.47 14.73
CA VAL A 167 -5.79 32.50 15.44
C VAL A 167 -4.78 33.59 15.75
N VAL A 168 -4.94 34.70 15.02
CA VAL A 168 -4.20 35.95 15.29
C VAL A 168 -4.82 36.60 16.51
#